data_6cde9c9c6a2916748932edf3b1cff887
#
_entry.id   6cde9c9c6a2916748932edf3b1cff887
#
_cell.length_a   1.000
_cell.length_b   1.000
_cell.length_c   1.000
_cell.angle_alpha   90.00
_cell.angle_beta   90.00
_cell.angle_gamma   90.00
#
_symmetry.space_group_name_H-M   'P 1'
#
loop_
_entity.id
_entity.type
_entity.pdbx_description
1 polymer ?
#
loop_
_entity_poly.entity_id
_entity_poly.type
_entity_poly.pdbx_seq_one_letter_code
_entity_poly.pdbx_strand_id
1 'polypeptide(L)'
;MYKYVVEREIKRYRSHCSNIMEQLRDMLNEKYDINTQFSLVGSGGDSRNMVTRNGDGSFDLDYNLVIISMPNAFWDNLKRLKDTVRDSLNRIVGNTWFSDGKDSRSVITSILHFKDSPKVEFSFDIAILARNSNGNLCRLIHNNKGCWNESFAWNEVPSSHNVKDKADALKANGLWNELRAVYLDKKNMYLSRRDDNHPSFIIYIESVNELYNRHF
;
A
#
# COMPACT_ATOMS: atom_id res chain seq x y z
N MET A 1 9.17 5.07 19.59
CA MET A 1 9.87 5.93 18.61
C MET A 1 10.01 5.17 17.32
N TYR A 2 9.72 5.79 16.18
CA TYR A 2 9.93 5.18 14.87
C TYR A 2 11.43 5.05 14.54
N LYS A 3 11.76 3.96 13.88
CA LYS A 3 13.08 3.69 13.28
C LYS A 3 12.90 3.06 11.91
N TYR A 4 13.89 3.20 11.04
CA TYR A 4 13.88 2.50 9.75
C TYR A 4 14.02 1.00 9.95
N VAL A 5 13.29 0.24 9.14
CA VAL A 5 13.43 -1.21 9.06
C VAL A 5 14.70 -1.52 8.26
N VAL A 6 15.45 -2.53 8.69
CA VAL A 6 16.68 -2.95 8.01
C VAL A 6 16.35 -3.51 6.62
N GLU A 7 17.12 -3.11 5.62
CA GLU A 7 16.86 -3.46 4.22
C GLU A 7 16.78 -4.97 3.98
N ARG A 8 17.62 -5.76 4.66
CA ARG A 8 17.60 -7.23 4.57
C ARG A 8 16.24 -7.81 5.00
N GLU A 9 15.64 -7.23 6.02
CA GLU A 9 14.33 -7.64 6.50
C GLU A 9 13.23 -7.26 5.49
N ILE A 10 13.25 -6.02 4.98
CA ILE A 10 12.32 -5.58 3.92
C ILE A 10 12.41 -6.49 2.70
N LYS A 11 13.61 -6.82 2.23
CA LYS A 11 13.82 -7.70 1.07
C LYS A 11 13.19 -9.08 1.28
N ARG A 12 13.31 -9.65 2.48
CA ARG A 12 12.71 -10.95 2.82
C ARG A 12 11.20 -10.92 2.64
N TYR A 13 10.52 -9.96 3.27
CA TYR A 13 9.06 -9.86 3.18
C TYR A 13 8.59 -9.45 1.79
N ARG A 14 9.31 -8.57 1.11
CA ARG A 14 9.03 -8.21 -0.28
C ARG A 14 9.03 -9.45 -1.19
N SER A 15 10.01 -10.32 -1.05
CA SER A 15 10.08 -11.55 -1.86
C SER A 15 8.87 -12.46 -1.62
N HIS A 16 8.45 -12.64 -0.37
CA HIS A 16 7.25 -13.42 -0.04
C HIS A 16 5.98 -12.78 -0.63
N CYS A 17 5.81 -11.48 -0.42
CA CYS A 17 4.64 -10.77 -0.95
C CYS A 17 4.62 -10.76 -2.47
N SER A 18 5.76 -10.57 -3.15
CA SER A 18 5.83 -10.62 -4.61
C SER A 18 5.37 -11.97 -5.15
N ASN A 19 5.79 -13.07 -4.53
CA ASN A 19 5.33 -14.41 -4.90
C ASN A 19 3.81 -14.59 -4.71
N ILE A 20 3.24 -14.07 -3.60
CA ILE A 20 1.79 -14.08 -3.37
C ILE A 20 1.07 -13.24 -4.45
N MET A 21 1.60 -12.06 -4.78
CA MET A 21 1.00 -11.18 -5.78
C MET A 21 1.08 -11.76 -7.20
N GLU A 22 2.15 -12.48 -7.55
CA GLU A 22 2.27 -13.21 -8.82
C GLU A 22 1.20 -14.30 -8.92
N GLN A 23 1.06 -15.13 -7.88
CA GLN A 23 0.03 -16.17 -7.84
C GLN A 23 -1.39 -15.56 -7.88
N LEU A 24 -1.61 -14.41 -7.21
CA LEU A 24 -2.89 -13.71 -7.25
C LEU A 24 -3.22 -13.22 -8.66
N ARG A 25 -2.27 -12.59 -9.35
CA ARG A 25 -2.40 -12.16 -10.74
C ARG A 25 -2.77 -13.32 -11.65
N ASP A 26 -2.02 -14.42 -11.55
CA ASP A 26 -2.20 -15.57 -12.41
C ASP A 26 -3.57 -16.24 -12.14
N MET A 27 -3.97 -16.40 -10.88
CA MET A 27 -5.28 -16.94 -10.50
C MET A 27 -6.44 -16.07 -10.98
N LEU A 28 -6.31 -14.75 -10.89
CA LEU A 28 -7.34 -13.81 -11.36
C LEU A 28 -7.50 -13.89 -12.88
N ASN A 29 -6.40 -13.99 -13.61
CA ASN A 29 -6.42 -14.14 -15.06
C ASN A 29 -7.03 -15.49 -15.48
N GLU A 30 -6.48 -16.62 -14.98
CA GLU A 30 -6.87 -17.94 -15.41
C GLU A 30 -8.31 -18.32 -15.06
N LYS A 31 -8.80 -17.90 -13.89
CA LYS A 31 -10.14 -18.32 -13.41
C LYS A 31 -11.25 -17.33 -13.71
N TYR A 32 -10.92 -16.06 -13.85
CA TYR A 32 -11.92 -14.98 -13.91
C TYR A 32 -11.75 -14.06 -15.10
N ASP A 33 -10.73 -14.27 -15.94
CA ASP A 33 -10.38 -13.39 -17.07
C ASP A 33 -10.14 -11.93 -16.62
N ILE A 34 -9.59 -11.76 -15.40
CA ILE A 34 -9.24 -10.45 -14.85
C ILE A 34 -7.73 -10.26 -15.03
N ASN A 35 -7.34 -9.43 -16.00
CA ASN A 35 -5.95 -9.10 -16.25
C ASN A 35 -5.49 -7.97 -15.33
N THR A 36 -4.40 -8.18 -14.62
CA THR A 36 -3.88 -7.22 -13.64
C THR A 36 -2.37 -7.02 -13.76
N GLN A 37 -1.92 -5.85 -13.29
CA GLN A 37 -0.53 -5.57 -12.97
C GLN A 37 -0.42 -5.17 -11.51
N PHE A 38 0.66 -5.54 -10.84
CA PHE A 38 0.89 -5.11 -9.48
C PHE A 38 2.23 -4.35 -9.34
N SER A 39 2.28 -3.46 -8.36
CA SER A 39 3.49 -2.72 -8.00
C SER A 39 3.54 -2.48 -6.50
N LEU A 40 4.75 -2.58 -5.94
CA LEU A 40 5.02 -2.13 -4.58
C LEU A 40 5.05 -0.60 -4.57
N VAL A 41 4.30 0.01 -3.66
CA VAL A 41 4.14 1.47 -3.54
C VAL A 41 4.46 1.95 -2.12
N GLY A 42 4.12 3.19 -1.80
CA GLY A 42 4.32 3.73 -0.46
C GLY A 42 5.79 3.80 -0.04
N SER A 43 6.04 3.57 1.23
CA SER A 43 7.38 3.65 1.84
C SER A 43 8.35 2.58 1.34
N GLY A 44 7.82 1.45 0.87
CA GLY A 44 8.59 0.32 0.33
C GLY A 44 8.87 0.39 -1.16
N GLY A 45 8.19 1.29 -1.91
CA GLY A 45 8.28 1.40 -3.37
C GLY A 45 9.53 2.14 -3.85
N ASP A 46 9.84 1.93 -5.15
CA ASP A 46 10.82 2.72 -5.94
C ASP A 46 12.16 3.00 -5.25
N SER A 47 12.75 2.01 -4.60
CA SER A 47 14.03 2.16 -3.88
C SER A 47 14.01 3.29 -2.83
N ARG A 48 12.83 3.62 -2.27
CA ARG A 48 12.71 4.69 -1.28
C ARG A 48 13.41 4.33 0.01
N ASN A 49 13.37 3.06 0.42
CA ASN A 49 13.92 2.58 1.70
C ASN A 49 13.43 3.41 2.89
N MET A 50 12.14 3.77 2.88
CA MET A 50 11.51 4.62 3.90
C MET A 50 10.55 3.84 4.82
N VAL A 51 10.57 2.51 4.75
CA VAL A 51 9.79 1.65 5.65
C VAL A 51 10.23 1.85 7.08
N THR A 52 9.28 2.15 7.95
CA THR A 52 9.54 2.41 9.38
C THR A 52 8.69 1.53 10.26
N ARG A 53 9.17 1.25 11.47
CA ARG A 53 8.40 0.62 12.55
C ARG A 53 8.51 1.44 13.83
N ASN A 54 7.51 1.35 14.69
CA ASN A 54 7.56 1.95 16.02
C ASN A 54 8.15 0.95 17.02
N GLY A 55 9.34 1.25 17.52
CA GLY A 55 10.08 0.32 18.40
C GLY A 55 10.34 -1.02 17.72
N ASP A 56 9.90 -2.10 18.34
CA ASP A 56 9.95 -3.46 17.82
C ASP A 56 8.59 -3.95 17.29
N GLY A 57 7.71 -2.98 16.96
CA GLY A 57 6.41 -3.26 16.38
C GLY A 57 6.47 -3.75 14.94
N SER A 58 5.30 -4.05 14.40
CA SER A 58 5.12 -4.44 12.99
C SER A 58 5.48 -3.31 12.02
N PHE A 59 5.65 -3.69 10.77
CA PHE A 59 5.66 -2.79 9.63
C PHE A 59 4.84 -3.39 8.49
N ASP A 60 4.55 -2.58 7.50
CA ASP A 60 3.70 -2.92 6.37
C ASP A 60 4.36 -2.63 5.04
N LEU A 61 3.88 -3.31 4.01
CA LEU A 61 4.17 -3.02 2.60
C LEU A 61 2.86 -2.83 1.84
N ASP A 62 2.81 -1.78 1.02
CA ASP A 62 1.63 -1.43 0.24
C ASP A 62 1.79 -1.87 -1.21
N TYR A 63 0.79 -2.56 -1.75
CA TYR A 63 0.72 -2.96 -3.15
C TYR A 63 -0.47 -2.33 -3.84
N ASN A 64 -0.25 -1.82 -5.04
CA ASN A 64 -1.31 -1.52 -5.99
C ASN A 64 -1.51 -2.72 -6.91
N LEU A 65 -2.75 -3.19 -7.02
CA LEU A 65 -3.22 -4.17 -8.00
C LEU A 65 -4.07 -3.42 -9.04
N VAL A 66 -3.50 -3.13 -10.19
CA VAL A 66 -4.15 -2.34 -11.25
C VAL A 66 -4.85 -3.28 -12.21
N ILE A 67 -6.17 -3.15 -12.33
CA ILE A 67 -6.97 -3.86 -13.33
C ILE A 67 -6.66 -3.26 -14.71
N ILE A 68 -6.23 -4.11 -15.64
CA ILE A 68 -5.98 -3.74 -17.04
C ILE A 68 -7.22 -4.02 -17.89
N SER A 69 -7.81 -5.20 -17.70
CA SER A 69 -9.09 -5.59 -18.31
C SER A 69 -9.80 -6.59 -17.42
N MET A 70 -11.12 -6.61 -17.51
CA MET A 70 -11.98 -7.60 -16.85
C MET A 70 -13.32 -7.70 -17.55
N PRO A 71 -14.10 -8.81 -17.40
CA PRO A 71 -15.46 -8.95 -17.91
C PRO A 71 -16.40 -7.87 -17.36
N ASN A 72 -17.38 -7.45 -18.16
CA ASN A 72 -18.37 -6.41 -17.79
C ASN A 72 -19.11 -6.72 -16.49
N ALA A 73 -19.36 -8.00 -16.19
CA ALA A 73 -20.00 -8.42 -14.96
C ALA A 73 -19.27 -7.99 -13.67
N PHE A 74 -17.97 -7.66 -13.75
CA PHE A 74 -17.21 -7.09 -12.63
C PHE A 74 -17.26 -5.56 -12.59
N TRP A 75 -17.34 -4.91 -13.78
CA TRP A 75 -17.59 -3.47 -13.85
C TRP A 75 -18.96 -3.10 -13.28
N ASP A 76 -19.97 -3.93 -13.53
CA ASP A 76 -21.34 -3.75 -13.03
C ASP A 76 -21.49 -4.12 -11.55
N ASN A 77 -20.57 -4.90 -11.00
CA ASN A 77 -20.61 -5.36 -9.61
C ASN A 77 -19.24 -5.29 -8.92
N LEU A 78 -18.91 -4.13 -8.42
CA LEU A 78 -17.63 -3.85 -7.75
C LEU A 78 -17.46 -4.60 -6.42
N LYS A 79 -18.57 -4.95 -5.73
CA LYS A 79 -18.52 -5.85 -4.57
C LYS A 79 -17.99 -7.22 -4.98
N ARG A 80 -18.56 -7.78 -6.03
CA ARG A 80 -18.11 -9.07 -6.59
C ARG A 80 -16.65 -9.04 -6.97
N LEU A 81 -16.16 -7.94 -7.57
CA LEU A 81 -14.74 -7.77 -7.89
C LEU A 81 -13.89 -7.87 -6.63
N LYS A 82 -14.22 -7.07 -5.60
CA LYS A 82 -13.45 -7.02 -4.36
C LYS A 82 -13.45 -8.37 -3.62
N ASP A 83 -14.62 -9.01 -3.54
CA ASP A 83 -14.77 -10.33 -2.95
C ASP A 83 -13.96 -11.38 -3.73
N THR A 84 -13.98 -11.37 -5.07
CA THR A 84 -13.19 -12.28 -5.91
C THR A 84 -11.70 -12.13 -5.66
N VAL A 85 -11.19 -10.90 -5.58
CA VAL A 85 -9.77 -10.63 -5.27
C VAL A 85 -9.42 -11.14 -3.87
N ARG A 86 -10.24 -10.83 -2.87
CA ARG A 86 -10.03 -11.28 -1.48
C ARG A 86 -10.04 -12.80 -1.37
N ASP A 87 -11.04 -13.47 -1.96
CA ASP A 87 -11.19 -14.92 -1.87
C ASP A 87 -10.07 -15.65 -2.63
N SER A 88 -9.57 -15.05 -3.72
CA SER A 88 -8.39 -15.55 -4.43
C SER A 88 -7.14 -15.42 -3.57
N LEU A 89 -6.95 -14.27 -2.91
CA LEU A 89 -5.86 -14.07 -1.96
C LEU A 89 -5.92 -15.10 -0.82
N ASN A 90 -7.09 -15.31 -0.23
CA ASN A 90 -7.28 -16.26 0.89
C ASN A 90 -6.90 -17.69 0.51
N ARG A 91 -7.20 -18.12 -0.72
CA ARG A 91 -6.78 -19.44 -1.22
C ARG A 91 -5.26 -19.57 -1.33
N ILE A 92 -4.58 -18.49 -1.68
CA ILE A 92 -3.12 -18.46 -1.82
C ILE A 92 -2.46 -18.43 -0.44
N VAL A 93 -2.88 -17.52 0.43
CA VAL A 93 -2.29 -17.36 1.76
C VAL A 93 -2.63 -18.53 2.70
N GLY A 94 -3.72 -19.25 2.47
CA GLY A 94 -4.09 -20.43 3.24
C GLY A 94 -3.03 -21.55 3.27
N ASN A 95 -2.06 -21.53 2.34
CA ASN A 95 -0.89 -22.39 2.35
C ASN A 95 0.37 -21.72 2.90
N THR A 96 0.22 -20.60 3.57
CA THR A 96 1.30 -19.81 4.14
C THR A 96 1.05 -19.53 5.63
N TRP A 97 1.93 -18.75 6.25
CA TRP A 97 1.74 -18.28 7.63
C TRP A 97 0.93 -16.97 7.73
N PHE A 98 0.49 -16.42 6.59
CA PHE A 98 -0.34 -15.23 6.56
C PHE A 98 -1.79 -15.55 6.89
N SER A 99 -2.46 -14.61 7.56
CA SER A 99 -3.90 -14.69 7.79
C SER A 99 -4.68 -14.40 6.51
N ASP A 100 -5.92 -14.81 6.49
CA ASP A 100 -6.87 -14.41 5.45
C ASP A 100 -6.93 -12.88 5.30
N GLY A 101 -7.13 -12.44 4.07
CA GLY A 101 -7.27 -11.03 3.73
C GLY A 101 -8.52 -10.43 4.38
N LYS A 102 -8.30 -9.42 5.22
CA LYS A 102 -9.37 -8.62 5.82
C LYS A 102 -9.69 -7.44 4.94
N ASP A 103 -10.97 -7.28 4.61
CA ASP A 103 -11.46 -6.14 3.86
C ASP A 103 -11.49 -4.89 4.75
N SER A 104 -10.99 -3.79 4.21
CA SER A 104 -11.13 -2.46 4.77
C SER A 104 -11.74 -1.51 3.71
N ARG A 105 -11.88 -0.24 4.05
CA ARG A 105 -12.45 0.75 3.13
C ARG A 105 -11.74 0.79 1.76
N SER A 106 -10.42 0.74 1.74
CA SER A 106 -9.63 1.02 0.53
C SER A 106 -8.61 -0.06 0.15
N VAL A 107 -8.40 -1.04 1.02
CA VAL A 107 -7.43 -2.12 0.82
C VAL A 107 -7.95 -3.46 1.32
N ILE A 108 -7.29 -4.54 0.92
CA ILE A 108 -7.38 -5.86 1.53
C ILE A 108 -6.05 -6.09 2.26
N THR A 109 -6.10 -6.32 3.57
CA THR A 109 -4.92 -6.49 4.43
C THR A 109 -4.73 -7.95 4.80
N SER A 110 -3.56 -8.51 4.59
CA SER A 110 -3.14 -9.81 5.13
C SER A 110 -2.01 -9.63 6.15
N ILE A 111 -2.08 -10.40 7.23
CA ILE A 111 -1.25 -10.21 8.42
C ILE A 111 -0.43 -11.48 8.69
N LEU A 112 0.83 -11.29 9.06
CA LEU A 112 1.69 -12.32 9.62
C LEU A 112 1.90 -12.04 11.11
N HIS A 113 1.65 -13.05 11.94
CA HIS A 113 1.93 -12.97 13.38
C HIS A 113 3.28 -13.56 13.70
N PHE A 114 3.91 -13.07 14.76
CA PHE A 114 5.10 -13.75 15.34
C PHE A 114 4.70 -15.16 15.75
N LYS A 115 5.65 -16.09 15.59
CA LYS A 115 5.46 -17.48 16.00
C LYS A 115 5.06 -17.52 17.47
N ASP A 116 3.98 -18.26 17.77
CA ASP A 116 3.44 -18.46 19.11
C ASP A 116 3.05 -17.16 19.86
N SER A 117 2.71 -16.09 19.12
CA SER A 117 2.32 -14.80 19.68
C SER A 117 1.16 -14.17 18.91
N PRO A 118 0.20 -13.50 19.57
CA PRO A 118 -0.83 -12.74 18.90
C PRO A 118 -0.32 -11.41 18.30
N LYS A 119 0.95 -11.05 18.59
CA LYS A 119 1.53 -9.80 18.05
C LYS A 119 1.75 -9.91 16.55
N VAL A 120 1.41 -8.84 15.84
CA VAL A 120 1.65 -8.72 14.42
C VAL A 120 3.14 -8.49 14.18
N GLU A 121 3.75 -9.32 13.35
CA GLU A 121 5.12 -9.19 12.88
C GLU A 121 5.19 -8.29 11.65
N PHE A 122 4.28 -8.53 10.71
CA PHE A 122 4.26 -7.89 9.41
C PHE A 122 2.85 -7.91 8.82
N SER A 123 2.53 -6.93 7.99
CA SER A 123 1.32 -6.94 7.16
C SER A 123 1.61 -6.44 5.76
N PHE A 124 0.74 -6.76 4.82
CA PHE A 124 0.74 -6.10 3.53
C PHE A 124 -0.68 -5.77 3.10
N ASP A 125 -0.78 -4.64 2.43
CA ASP A 125 -2.03 -4.07 1.95
C ASP A 125 -2.11 -4.14 0.44
N ILE A 126 -3.26 -4.53 -0.10
CA ILE A 126 -3.54 -4.56 -1.53
C ILE A 126 -4.65 -3.56 -1.83
N ALA A 127 -4.32 -2.47 -2.52
CA ALA A 127 -5.29 -1.55 -3.09
C ALA A 127 -5.65 -2.00 -4.51
N ILE A 128 -6.95 -2.11 -4.81
CA ILE A 128 -7.44 -2.43 -6.15
C ILE A 128 -7.67 -1.12 -6.89
N LEU A 129 -7.03 -0.99 -8.06
CA LEU A 129 -7.11 0.21 -8.90
C LEU A 129 -7.54 -0.14 -10.32
N ALA A 130 -8.13 0.85 -10.99
CA ALA A 130 -8.38 0.82 -12.43
C ALA A 130 -8.17 2.22 -13.02
N ARG A 131 -8.09 2.34 -14.34
CA ARG A 131 -8.08 3.63 -15.01
C ARG A 131 -9.48 4.01 -15.45
N ASN A 132 -9.86 5.27 -15.23
CA ASN A 132 -11.10 5.82 -15.80
C ASN A 132 -10.93 6.16 -17.30
N SER A 133 -11.99 6.63 -17.93
CA SER A 133 -11.99 7.03 -19.36
C SER A 133 -10.97 8.12 -19.68
N ASN A 134 -10.57 8.93 -18.72
CA ASN A 134 -9.57 9.99 -18.87
C ASN A 134 -8.13 9.48 -18.62
N GLY A 135 -7.96 8.19 -18.32
CA GLY A 135 -6.65 7.59 -18.01
C GLY A 135 -6.20 7.77 -16.56
N ASN A 136 -6.97 8.47 -15.72
CA ASN A 136 -6.63 8.68 -14.31
C ASN A 136 -6.82 7.41 -13.50
N LEU A 137 -5.91 7.16 -12.55
CA LEU A 137 -6.05 6.04 -11.62
C LEU A 137 -7.18 6.30 -10.63
N CYS A 138 -8.05 5.31 -10.49
CA CYS A 138 -9.12 5.27 -9.51
C CYS A 138 -8.93 4.07 -8.58
N ARG A 139 -9.16 4.26 -7.29
CA ARG A 139 -9.11 3.21 -6.26
C ARG A 139 -10.50 2.72 -5.95
N LEU A 140 -10.67 1.42 -5.84
CA LEU A 140 -11.91 0.80 -5.39
C LEU A 140 -12.12 1.08 -3.90
N ILE A 141 -13.18 1.78 -3.59
CA ILE A 141 -13.56 2.16 -2.22
C ILE A 141 -14.81 1.39 -1.80
N HIS A 142 -14.73 0.77 -0.65
CA HIS A 142 -15.86 0.16 0.04
C HIS A 142 -16.37 1.14 1.11
N ASN A 143 -17.53 1.73 0.87
CA ASN A 143 -18.19 2.60 1.84
C ASN A 143 -19.18 1.76 2.66
N ASN A 144 -18.84 1.50 3.91
CA ASN A 144 -19.71 0.83 4.85
C ASN A 144 -20.33 1.88 5.80
N LYS A 145 -21.54 2.34 5.50
CA LYS A 145 -22.30 3.29 6.33
C LYS A 145 -23.32 2.57 7.22
N GLY A 146 -22.94 1.44 7.78
CA GLY A 146 -23.84 0.54 8.53
C GLY A 146 -24.47 -0.51 7.62
N CYS A 147 -25.17 -1.48 8.23
CA CYS A 147 -25.63 -2.72 7.56
C CYS A 147 -26.54 -2.50 6.33
N TRP A 148 -27.12 -1.32 6.18
CA TRP A 148 -28.15 -1.04 5.16
C TRP A 148 -27.68 -0.18 3.99
N ASN A 149 -26.46 0.40 4.03
CA ASN A 149 -25.97 1.35 3.04
C ASN A 149 -24.54 1.02 2.57
N GLU A 150 -24.25 -0.26 2.38
CA GLU A 150 -22.99 -0.69 1.78
C GLU A 150 -22.95 -0.28 0.31
N SER A 151 -21.88 0.40 -0.10
CA SER A 151 -21.65 0.76 -1.50
C SER A 151 -20.18 0.64 -1.89
N PHE A 152 -19.97 0.37 -3.16
CA PHE A 152 -18.63 0.26 -3.76
C PHE A 152 -18.53 1.27 -4.89
N ALA A 153 -17.43 2.00 -4.97
CA ALA A 153 -17.22 3.02 -6.00
C ALA A 153 -15.74 3.14 -6.37
N TRP A 154 -15.49 3.57 -7.59
CA TRP A 154 -14.18 4.03 -8.02
C TRP A 154 -13.99 5.49 -7.65
N ASN A 155 -12.99 5.77 -6.80
CA ASN A 155 -12.62 7.13 -6.44
C ASN A 155 -11.26 7.46 -7.04
N GLU A 156 -11.19 8.59 -7.74
CA GLU A 156 -9.96 9.05 -8.35
C GLU A 156 -8.87 9.27 -7.28
N VAL A 157 -7.68 8.76 -7.56
CA VAL A 157 -6.52 8.93 -6.69
C VAL A 157 -5.94 10.33 -6.94
N PRO A 158 -5.76 11.16 -5.90
CA PRO A 158 -5.18 12.48 -6.05
C PRO A 158 -3.81 12.42 -6.76
N SER A 159 -3.59 13.31 -7.70
CA SER A 159 -2.30 13.43 -8.38
C SER A 159 -1.22 13.91 -7.41
N SER A 160 -0.08 13.24 -7.42
CA SER A 160 1.12 13.61 -6.65
C SER A 160 2.29 14.03 -7.56
N HIS A 161 2.02 14.45 -8.80
CA HIS A 161 3.07 14.77 -9.77
C HIS A 161 4.10 15.77 -9.22
N ASN A 162 3.67 16.88 -8.65
CA ASN A 162 4.58 17.89 -8.09
C ASN A 162 5.47 17.35 -6.96
N VAL A 163 4.94 16.42 -6.14
CA VAL A 163 5.73 15.79 -5.06
C VAL A 163 6.76 14.83 -5.63
N LYS A 164 6.37 14.09 -6.69
CA LYS A 164 7.29 13.19 -7.37
C LYS A 164 8.45 13.93 -7.99
N ASP A 165 8.19 15.00 -8.74
CA ASP A 165 9.23 15.79 -9.42
C ASP A 165 10.20 16.40 -8.42
N LYS A 166 9.70 16.95 -7.30
CA LYS A 166 10.52 17.44 -6.20
C LYS A 166 11.39 16.35 -5.56
N ALA A 167 10.80 15.19 -5.30
CA ALA A 167 11.52 14.06 -4.73
C ALA A 167 12.61 13.53 -5.67
N ASP A 168 12.33 13.47 -6.97
CA ASP A 168 13.29 13.07 -7.99
C ASP A 168 14.45 14.10 -8.09
N ALA A 169 14.16 15.40 -7.99
CA ALA A 169 15.18 16.45 -7.93
C ALA A 169 16.07 16.31 -6.68
N LEU A 170 15.49 16.10 -5.51
CA LEU A 170 16.25 15.84 -4.29
C LEU A 170 17.17 14.62 -4.42
N LYS A 171 16.65 13.54 -5.03
CA LYS A 171 17.42 12.31 -5.25
C LYS A 171 18.59 12.54 -6.22
N ALA A 172 18.36 13.25 -7.33
CA ALA A 172 19.36 13.58 -8.31
C ALA A 172 20.49 14.44 -7.73
N ASN A 173 20.20 15.26 -6.71
CA ASN A 173 21.19 16.10 -6.01
C ASN A 173 21.80 15.44 -4.75
N GLY A 174 21.61 14.12 -4.56
CA GLY A 174 22.21 13.38 -3.44
C GLY A 174 21.57 13.64 -2.07
N LEU A 175 20.45 14.35 -2.01
CA LEU A 175 19.77 14.77 -0.78
C LEU A 175 18.82 13.70 -0.20
N TRP A 176 18.84 12.49 -0.75
CA TRP A 176 17.90 11.43 -0.33
C TRP A 176 18.06 11.02 1.13
N ASN A 177 19.29 10.94 1.64
CA ASN A 177 19.54 10.61 3.03
C ASN A 177 19.07 11.73 3.98
N GLU A 178 19.19 12.98 3.58
CA GLU A 178 18.66 14.12 4.34
C GLU A 178 17.12 14.08 4.37
N LEU A 179 16.48 13.80 3.22
CA LEU A 179 15.03 13.60 3.17
C LEU A 179 14.57 12.49 4.11
N ARG A 180 15.28 11.38 4.17
CA ARG A 180 14.96 10.29 5.11
C ARG A 180 15.08 10.74 6.56
N ALA A 181 16.10 11.53 6.90
CA ALA A 181 16.25 12.06 8.26
C ALA A 181 15.08 12.98 8.62
N VAL A 182 14.75 13.96 7.78
CA VAL A 182 13.61 14.87 7.98
C VAL A 182 12.29 14.10 8.13
N TYR A 183 12.05 13.10 7.29
CA TYR A 183 10.85 12.27 7.37
C TYR A 183 10.74 11.51 8.70
N LEU A 184 11.84 10.90 9.16
CA LEU A 184 11.87 10.15 10.41
C LEU A 184 11.65 11.07 11.63
N ASP A 185 12.27 12.24 11.63
CA ASP A 185 12.12 13.24 12.67
C ASP A 185 10.67 13.73 12.77
N LYS A 186 10.03 14.03 11.62
CA LYS A 186 8.61 14.41 11.58
C LYS A 186 7.71 13.28 12.09
N LYS A 187 7.94 12.04 11.67
CA LYS A 187 7.18 10.88 12.19
C LYS A 187 7.26 10.79 13.71
N ASN A 188 8.45 10.95 14.27
CA ASN A 188 8.65 10.90 15.71
C ASN A 188 8.05 12.12 16.43
N MET A 189 8.10 13.30 15.82
CA MET A 189 7.45 14.49 16.34
C MET A 189 5.92 14.32 16.43
N TYR A 190 5.27 13.84 15.37
CA TYR A 190 3.82 13.61 15.37
C TYR A 190 3.43 12.50 16.35
N LEU A 191 4.21 11.40 16.44
CA LEU A 191 4.00 10.37 17.44
C LEU A 191 4.07 10.91 18.88
N SER A 192 5.04 11.78 19.19
CA SER A 192 5.19 12.36 20.52
C SER A 192 4.03 13.27 20.89
N ARG A 193 3.39 13.90 19.89
CA ARG A 193 2.21 14.75 20.05
C ARG A 193 0.89 13.97 20.07
N ARG A 194 0.93 12.65 19.90
CA ARG A 194 -0.25 11.79 19.75
C ARG A 194 -1.18 12.27 18.64
N ASP A 195 -0.58 12.76 17.54
CA ASP A 195 -1.32 13.28 16.39
C ASP A 195 -1.52 12.16 15.36
N ASP A 196 -2.66 11.51 15.46
CA ASP A 196 -3.05 10.40 14.57
C ASP A 196 -3.59 10.91 13.21
N ASN A 197 -3.72 12.24 13.03
CA ASN A 197 -4.24 12.83 11.79
C ASN A 197 -3.18 13.03 10.71
N HIS A 198 -1.92 12.66 10.96
CA HIS A 198 -0.82 12.77 10.02
C HIS A 198 -0.40 11.40 9.46
N PRO A 199 -1.10 10.89 8.42
CA PRO A 199 -0.71 9.66 7.74
C PRO A 199 0.71 9.76 7.18
N SER A 200 1.42 8.64 7.10
CA SER A 200 2.80 8.59 6.60
C SER A 200 3.01 9.26 5.25
N PHE A 201 1.98 9.23 4.37
CA PHE A 201 2.05 9.90 3.07
C PHE A 201 2.04 11.43 3.20
N ILE A 202 1.25 12.00 4.11
CA ILE A 202 1.24 13.45 4.37
C ILE A 202 2.59 13.88 4.94
N ILE A 203 3.14 13.14 5.90
CA ILE A 203 4.48 13.39 6.45
C ILE A 203 5.55 13.36 5.35
N TYR A 204 5.43 12.42 4.39
CA TYR A 204 6.32 12.37 3.25
C TYR A 204 6.22 13.63 2.37
N ILE A 205 4.99 14.06 2.03
CA ILE A 205 4.76 15.30 1.26
C ILE A 205 5.38 16.50 1.95
N GLU A 206 5.15 16.66 3.24
CA GLU A 206 5.71 17.74 4.04
C GLU A 206 7.24 17.71 4.03
N SER A 207 7.83 16.54 4.21
CA SER A 207 9.29 16.37 4.22
C SER A 207 9.92 16.72 2.88
N VAL A 208 9.30 16.27 1.78
CA VAL A 208 9.75 16.61 0.42
C VAL A 208 9.66 18.10 0.17
N ASN A 209 8.52 18.73 0.50
CA ASN A 209 8.35 20.17 0.28
C ASN A 209 9.31 21.01 1.14
N GLU A 210 9.47 20.66 2.42
CA GLU A 210 10.38 21.37 3.31
C GLU A 210 11.82 21.33 2.78
N LEU A 211 12.31 20.12 2.46
CA LEU A 211 13.69 19.97 2.01
C LEU A 211 13.89 20.60 0.62
N TYR A 212 12.94 20.43 -0.29
CA TYR A 212 13.02 21.07 -1.61
C TYR A 212 13.09 22.59 -1.51
N ASN A 213 12.21 23.22 -0.73
CA ASN A 213 12.21 24.68 -0.57
C ASN A 213 13.45 25.21 0.19
N ARG A 214 14.22 24.35 0.86
CA ARG A 214 15.45 24.73 1.54
C ARG A 214 16.64 24.76 0.58
N HIS A 215 16.61 23.97 -0.47
CA HIS A 215 17.74 23.78 -1.38
C HIS A 215 17.52 24.36 -2.78
N PHE A 216 16.29 24.64 -3.15
CA PHE A 216 15.88 25.19 -4.45
C PHE A 216 14.96 26.41 -4.29
#